data_b5e6ba83c4856b7d3b9a03b0dbe54072
#
_entry.id   b5e6ba83c4856b7d3b9a03b0dbe54072
#
_cell.length_a   1.000
_cell.length_b   1.000
_cell.length_c   1.000
_cell.angle_alpha   90.00
_cell.angle_beta   90.00
_cell.angle_gamma   90.00
#
_symmetry.space_group_name_H-M   'P 1'
#
loop_
_entity.id
_entity.type
_entity.pdbx_description
1 polymer ?
#
loop_
_entity_poly.entity_id
_entity_poly.type
_entity_poly.pdbx_seq_one_letter_code
_entity_poly.pdbx_strand_id
1 'polypeptide(L)'
;MKKSTGKKASHLADRLLGQLEELADSLGIAIRYEKLKGEGQARGGGLCRLRGKYFLIIDSRARTSEKVDILAESLARFDLSNVYLKPGLREFLEQVEGPKIPLSKQD
;
A
#
# COMPACT_ATOMS: atom_id res chain seq x y z
N MET A 1 -17.38 18.12 18.56
CA MET A 1 -16.96 17.93 18.21
C MET A 1 -16.68 17.51 17.36
N LYS A 2 -16.80 17.69 16.81
CA LYS A 2 -16.43 17.49 16.04
C LYS A 2 -15.93 16.69 15.56
N LYS A 3 -15.92 16.68 15.18
CA LYS A 3 -15.08 15.92 14.80
C LYS A 3 -15.44 14.61 14.65
N SER A 4 -16.47 14.14 14.98
CA SER A 4 -16.74 12.77 14.93
C SER A 4 -16.71 12.24 13.51
N THR A 5 -17.30 12.91 12.57
CA THR A 5 -17.30 12.38 11.22
C THR A 5 -15.94 12.29 10.63
N GLY A 6 -15.20 13.34 10.70
CA GLY A 6 -13.88 13.33 10.17
C GLY A 6 -13.01 12.32 10.86
N LYS A 7 -13.23 12.17 12.16
CA LYS A 7 -12.47 11.24 12.90
C LYS A 7 -12.73 9.82 12.49
N LYS A 8 -13.95 9.49 12.22
CA LYS A 8 -14.28 8.17 11.78
C LYS A 8 -13.58 7.82 10.50
N ALA A 9 -13.61 8.71 9.55
CA ALA A 9 -12.95 8.46 8.29
C ALA A 9 -11.47 8.31 8.51
N SER A 10 -10.88 9.13 9.34
CA SER A 10 -9.47 9.05 9.63
C SER A 10 -9.12 7.74 10.28
N HIS A 11 -9.94 7.31 11.21
CA HIS A 11 -9.72 6.06 11.89
C HIS A 11 -9.68 4.89 10.93
N LEU A 12 -10.59 4.87 9.99
CA LEU A 12 -10.62 3.78 9.04
C LEU A 12 -9.39 3.79 8.17
N ALA A 13 -9.01 4.96 7.67
CA ALA A 13 -7.83 5.06 6.83
C ALA A 13 -6.58 4.69 7.61
N ASP A 14 -6.48 5.13 8.86
CA ASP A 14 -5.33 4.78 9.66
C ASP A 14 -5.24 3.29 9.89
N ARG A 15 -6.37 2.65 10.10
CA ARG A 15 -6.39 1.23 10.32
C ARG A 15 -5.99 0.48 9.06
N LEU A 16 -6.51 0.91 7.93
CA LEU A 16 -6.13 0.27 6.68
C LEU A 16 -4.66 0.47 6.38
N LEU A 17 -4.15 1.67 6.67
CA LEU A 17 -2.74 1.93 6.44
C LEU A 17 -1.89 0.96 7.26
N GLY A 18 -2.22 0.78 8.53
CA GLY A 18 -1.48 -0.15 9.36
C GLY A 18 -1.54 -1.57 8.85
N GLN A 19 -2.72 -2.01 8.41
CA GLN A 19 -2.86 -3.35 7.89
C GLN A 19 -2.05 -3.55 6.61
N LEU A 20 -2.03 -2.54 5.76
CA LEU A 20 -1.26 -2.64 4.53
C LEU A 20 0.24 -2.63 4.79
N GLU A 21 0.66 -1.85 5.77
CA GLU A 21 2.07 -1.84 6.13
C GLU A 21 2.49 -3.19 6.69
N GLU A 22 1.64 -3.79 7.50
CA GLU A 22 1.94 -5.11 8.02
C GLU A 22 2.00 -6.14 6.92
N LEU A 23 1.10 -6.03 5.96
CA LEU A 23 1.11 -6.94 4.84
C LEU A 23 2.41 -6.82 4.05
N ALA A 24 2.82 -5.60 3.75
CA ALA A 24 4.06 -5.40 3.02
C ALA A 24 5.23 -6.02 3.77
N ASP A 25 5.26 -5.81 5.08
CA ASP A 25 6.33 -6.37 5.88
C ASP A 25 6.34 -7.89 5.81
N SER A 26 5.18 -8.50 5.89
CA SER A 26 5.10 -9.95 5.84
C SER A 26 5.51 -10.51 4.49
N LEU A 27 5.39 -9.71 3.44
CA LEU A 27 5.79 -10.12 2.11
C LEU A 27 7.26 -9.80 1.82
N GLY A 28 7.93 -9.16 2.74
CA GLY A 28 9.32 -8.79 2.54
C GLY A 28 9.49 -7.56 1.65
N ILE A 29 8.44 -6.76 1.53
CA ILE A 29 8.48 -5.56 0.70
C ILE A 29 8.66 -4.35 1.60
N ALA A 30 9.80 -3.68 1.45
CA ALA A 30 10.08 -2.51 2.26
C ALA A 30 9.28 -1.30 1.80
N ILE A 31 8.88 -0.48 2.74
CA ILE A 31 8.18 0.76 2.44
C ILE A 31 9.07 1.90 2.87
N ARG A 32 9.26 2.85 1.99
CA ARG A 32 10.07 4.03 2.29
C ARG A 32 9.20 5.27 2.14
N TYR A 33 9.16 6.07 3.18
CA TYR A 33 8.45 7.33 3.15
C TYR A 33 9.47 8.43 2.93
N GLU A 34 9.35 9.12 1.82
CA GLU A 34 10.31 10.15 1.47
C GLU A 34 9.60 11.35 0.88
N LYS A 35 10.24 12.48 0.93
CA LYS A 35 9.71 13.64 0.25
C LYS A 35 10.02 13.51 -1.22
N LEU A 36 9.03 13.31 -2.01
CA LEU A 36 9.22 13.20 -3.44
C LEU A 36 9.11 14.56 -4.05
N LYS A 37 9.94 14.83 -5.03
CA LYS A 37 9.86 16.10 -5.70
C LYS A 37 9.85 15.91 -7.17
N GLY A 38 9.51 16.88 -7.83
CA GLY A 38 9.51 16.86 -9.24
C GLY A 38 8.19 16.42 -9.76
N GLU A 39 7.91 16.89 -10.90
CA GLU A 39 6.68 16.58 -11.48
C GLU A 39 6.70 15.28 -12.18
N GLY A 40 7.76 14.75 -12.51
CA GLY A 40 7.77 13.50 -13.20
C GLY A 40 7.29 12.36 -12.34
N GLN A 41 7.17 12.60 -11.05
CA GLN A 41 6.80 11.53 -10.17
C GLN A 41 5.34 11.22 -10.26
N ALA A 42 5.02 9.99 -10.21
CA ALA A 42 3.66 9.57 -10.14
C ALA A 42 3.13 10.09 -8.85
N ARG A 43 1.88 10.41 -8.83
CA ARG A 43 1.31 10.93 -7.70
C ARG A 43 1.59 10.20 -6.48
N GLY A 44 2.34 10.64 -5.57
CA GLY A 44 2.54 10.10 -4.26
C GLY A 44 3.48 8.93 -4.13
N GLY A 45 3.96 8.38 -5.23
CA GLY A 45 4.88 7.26 -5.15
C GLY A 45 4.38 6.01 -5.83
N GLY A 46 4.90 4.88 -5.44
CA GLY A 46 4.48 3.64 -6.04
C GLY A 46 5.48 2.51 -5.86
N LEU A 47 5.21 1.43 -6.56
CA LEU A 47 6.03 0.23 -6.49
C LEU A 47 7.27 0.39 -7.34
N CYS A 48 8.42 0.04 -6.78
CA CYS A 48 9.70 0.15 -7.46
C CYS A 48 10.41 -1.19 -7.40
N ARG A 49 11.33 -1.38 -8.31
CA ARG A 49 12.12 -2.59 -8.33
C ARG A 49 13.59 -2.23 -8.48
N LEU A 50 14.42 -2.79 -7.64
CA LEU A 50 15.84 -2.53 -7.67
C LEU A 50 16.57 -3.81 -7.41
N ARG A 51 17.40 -4.21 -8.37
CA ARG A 51 18.19 -5.44 -8.24
C ARG A 51 17.32 -6.65 -7.96
N GLY A 52 16.18 -6.71 -8.62
CA GLY A 52 15.29 -7.83 -8.49
C GLY A 52 14.38 -7.80 -7.29
N LYS A 53 14.54 -6.81 -6.44
CA LYS A 53 13.70 -6.71 -5.25
C LYS A 53 12.72 -5.57 -5.36
N TYR A 54 11.53 -5.80 -4.88
CA TYR A 54 10.49 -4.77 -4.91
C TYR A 54 10.47 -4.00 -3.61
N PHE A 55 10.16 -2.73 -3.72
CA PHE A 55 9.94 -1.90 -2.56
C PHE A 55 8.98 -0.78 -2.95
N LEU A 56 8.48 -0.12 -1.96
CA LEU A 56 7.52 0.95 -2.16
C LEU A 56 8.10 2.27 -1.70
N ILE A 57 7.89 3.30 -2.50
CA ILE A 57 8.24 4.65 -2.08
C ILE A 57 6.96 5.44 -2.02
N ILE A 58 6.74 6.12 -0.92
CA ILE A 58 5.52 6.90 -0.73
C ILE A 58 5.91 8.28 -0.26
N ASP A 59 5.28 9.30 -0.84
CA ASP A 59 5.54 10.66 -0.43
C ASP A 59 5.09 10.82 1.02
N SER A 60 6.02 11.18 1.87
CA SER A 60 5.72 11.31 3.29
C SER A 60 4.69 12.37 3.57
N ARG A 61 4.50 13.30 2.63
CA ARG A 61 3.52 14.38 2.79
C ARG A 61 2.14 14.00 2.31
N ALA A 62 1.98 12.83 1.73
CA ALA A 62 0.66 12.40 1.24
C ALA A 62 -0.29 12.25 2.41
N ARG A 63 -1.56 12.44 2.13
CA ARG A 63 -2.57 12.22 3.16
C ARG A 63 -2.69 10.74 3.43
N THR A 64 -3.22 10.41 4.59
CA THR A 64 -3.38 9.02 4.94
C THR A 64 -4.18 8.26 3.89
N SER A 65 -5.25 8.85 3.40
CA SER A 65 -6.06 8.17 2.40
C SER A 65 -5.27 7.93 1.11
N GLU A 66 -4.41 8.85 0.75
CA GLU A 66 -3.59 8.68 -0.44
C GLU A 66 -2.55 7.59 -0.23
N LYS A 67 -1.98 7.53 0.95
CA LYS A 67 -1.03 6.46 1.26
C LYS A 67 -1.72 5.11 1.18
N VAL A 68 -2.93 5.02 1.69
CA VAL A 68 -3.69 3.79 1.62
C VAL A 68 -3.90 3.38 0.17
N ASP A 69 -4.30 4.33 -0.68
CA ASP A 69 -4.54 4.01 -2.07
C ASP A 69 -3.28 3.51 -2.76
N ILE A 70 -2.16 4.17 -2.52
CA ILE A 70 -0.92 3.78 -3.16
C ILE A 70 -0.49 2.39 -2.70
N LEU A 71 -0.57 2.15 -1.41
CA LEU A 71 -0.19 0.85 -0.88
C LEU A 71 -1.12 -0.24 -1.39
N ALA A 72 -2.41 0.02 -1.40
CA ALA A 72 -3.37 -0.98 -1.84
C ALA A 72 -3.14 -1.33 -3.30
N GLU A 73 -3.00 -0.33 -4.15
CA GLU A 73 -2.77 -0.59 -5.56
C GLU A 73 -1.47 -1.34 -5.78
N SER A 74 -0.44 -0.96 -5.03
CA SER A 74 0.85 -1.59 -5.22
C SER A 74 0.86 -3.03 -4.74
N LEU A 75 0.34 -3.27 -3.54
CA LEU A 75 0.36 -4.61 -2.99
C LEU A 75 -0.61 -5.54 -3.70
N ALA A 76 -1.71 -5.00 -4.20
CA ALA A 76 -2.67 -5.83 -4.92
C ALA A 76 -2.14 -6.30 -6.26
N ARG A 77 -1.02 -5.75 -6.71
CA ARG A 77 -0.43 -6.23 -7.96
C ARG A 77 0.25 -7.57 -7.80
N PHE A 78 0.51 -7.98 -6.56
CA PHE A 78 1.11 -9.28 -6.30
C PHE A 78 0.03 -10.34 -6.20
N ASP A 79 0.43 -11.57 -6.47
CA ASP A 79 -0.47 -12.69 -6.36
C ASP A 79 -0.60 -13.06 -4.89
N LEU A 80 -1.69 -12.64 -4.28
CA LEU A 80 -1.92 -12.85 -2.86
C LEU A 80 -2.81 -14.04 -2.57
N SER A 81 -3.00 -14.92 -3.56
CA SER A 81 -3.95 -16.01 -3.40
C SER A 81 -3.58 -16.95 -2.27
N ASN A 82 -2.30 -17.09 -1.96
CA ASN A 82 -1.89 -17.98 -0.88
C ASN A 82 -1.48 -17.23 0.39
N VAL A 83 -1.87 -15.97 0.47
CA VAL A 83 -1.53 -15.15 1.62
C VAL A 83 -2.77 -14.96 2.47
N TYR A 84 -2.66 -15.17 3.76
CA TYR A 84 -3.81 -14.93 4.62
C TYR A 84 -4.09 -13.44 4.73
N LEU A 85 -5.32 -13.07 4.49
CA LEU A 85 -5.77 -11.69 4.64
C LEU A 85 -7.10 -11.72 5.34
N LYS A 86 -7.31 -10.74 6.21
CA LYS A 86 -8.63 -10.60 6.79
C LYS A 86 -9.62 -10.35 5.66
N PRO A 87 -10.84 -10.86 5.78
CA PRO A 87 -11.79 -10.77 4.67
C PRO A 87 -12.01 -9.36 4.14
N GLY A 88 -12.12 -8.39 5.02
CA GLY A 88 -12.32 -7.03 4.56
C GLY A 88 -11.15 -6.51 3.76
N LEU A 89 -9.94 -6.83 4.18
CA LEU A 89 -8.77 -6.40 3.46
C LEU A 89 -8.67 -7.12 2.11
N ARG A 90 -8.99 -8.39 2.09
CA ARG A 90 -8.95 -9.13 0.84
C ARG A 90 -9.93 -8.54 -0.17
N GLU A 91 -11.13 -8.22 0.27
CA GLU A 91 -12.12 -7.63 -0.63
C GLU A 91 -11.64 -6.29 -1.15
N PHE A 92 -11.03 -5.52 -0.28
CA PHE A 92 -10.51 -4.22 -0.68
C PHE A 92 -9.44 -4.36 -1.75
N LEU A 93 -8.53 -5.30 -1.58
CA LEU A 93 -7.44 -5.48 -2.52
C LEU A 93 -7.89 -6.14 -3.80
N GLU A 94 -8.94 -6.95 -3.75
CA GLU A 94 -9.41 -7.62 -4.95
C GLU A 94 -10.06 -6.68 -5.94
N GLN A 95 -10.32 -5.46 -5.54
CA GLN A 95 -10.87 -4.49 -6.47
C GLN A 95 -9.85 -4.02 -7.49
N VAL A 96 -8.58 -4.25 -7.24
CA VAL A 96 -7.55 -3.88 -8.17
C VAL A 96 -7.38 -4.99 -9.19
N GLU A 97 -7.60 -4.68 -10.44
CA GLU A 97 -7.53 -5.68 -11.49
C GLU A 97 -6.25 -5.59 -12.27
N GLY A 98 -5.96 -6.62 -13.00
CA GLY A 98 -4.78 -6.64 -13.84
C GLY A 98 -3.93 -7.86 -13.59
N PRO A 99 -2.88 -8.02 -14.38
CA PRO A 99 -2.01 -9.19 -14.21
C PRO A 99 -1.31 -9.12 -12.86
N LYS A 100 -1.03 -10.28 -12.30
CA LYS A 100 -0.43 -10.35 -10.97
C LYS A 100 1.04 -10.74 -11.05
N ILE A 101 1.79 -10.19 -10.12
CA ILE A 101 3.21 -10.48 -9.99
C ILE A 101 3.34 -11.65 -9.03
N PRO A 102 4.03 -12.71 -9.44
CA PRO A 102 4.19 -13.84 -8.52
C PRO A 102 4.99 -13.45 -7.30
N LEU A 103 4.64 -14.02 -6.18
CA LEU A 103 5.39 -13.80 -4.96
C LEU A 103 6.51 -14.80 -4.91
N SER A 104 7.58 -14.50 -5.56
CA SER A 104 8.69 -15.41 -5.45
C SER A 104 9.46 -14.98 -4.25
N LYS A 105 10.53 -15.65 -3.96
CA LYS A 105 11.26 -15.38 -2.81
C LYS A 105 11.82 -14.04 -2.86
N GLN A 106 11.45 -13.22 -1.95
CA GLN A 106 11.95 -11.89 -1.88
C GLN A 106 13.20 -11.80 -1.07
N ASP A 107 13.67 -12.86 -0.58
CA ASP A 107 14.84 -12.79 0.26
C ASP A 107 16.11 -12.48 -0.47
#